data_7daaa91c51fdbe9e705c3005892e2d7e
#
_entry.id   7daaa91c51fdbe9e705c3005892e2d7e
#
_cell.length_a   1.000
_cell.length_b   1.000
_cell.length_c   1.000
_cell.angle_alpha   90.00
_cell.angle_beta   90.00
_cell.angle_gamma   90.00
#
_symmetry.space_group_name_H-M   'P 1'
#
loop_
_entity.id
_entity.type
_entity.pdbx_description
1 polymer ?
#
loop_
_entity_poly.entity_id
_entity_poly.type
_entity_poly.pdbx_seq_one_letter_code
_entity_poly.pdbx_strand_id
1 'polypeptide(L)'
;MGDFFMNGLIFILSLLWTAGAFASGVNIAPDLASIVVTHQGAKVLIERNQNPENLVNPAYAKTSRECPPFCIQPIKIAPGVESIGELELLDYLKAKEQGDSSVLVIDSRTPNWVERGTIPGSINIPWTKLSPSAGADPFELAEIFAQRFGAIEQEGFWNYAEAKT
;
A
#
# COMPACT_ATOMS: atom_id res chain seq x y z
N MET A 1 62.28 57.15 -21.23
CA MET A 1 61.46 57.24 -20.00
C MET A 1 60.03 57.28 -20.45
N GLY A 2 59.34 56.18 -20.35
CA GLY A 2 57.93 56.08 -20.76
C GLY A 2 57.36 54.84 -20.10
N ASP A 3 56.61 55.06 -19.01
CA ASP A 3 55.97 54.04 -18.18
C ASP A 3 54.76 53.43 -18.90
N PHE A 4 54.81 52.10 -19.14
CA PHE A 4 53.73 51.35 -19.70
C PHE A 4 52.86 50.80 -18.53
N PHE A 5 51.75 51.50 -18.24
CA PHE A 5 50.72 50.98 -17.34
C PHE A 5 49.88 49.95 -18.06
N MET A 6 50.07 48.68 -17.65
CA MET A 6 49.30 47.53 -18.12
C MET A 6 48.04 47.38 -17.23
N ASN A 7 46.92 47.88 -17.70
CA ASN A 7 45.62 47.67 -17.05
C ASN A 7 45.19 46.20 -17.20
N GLY A 8 45.33 45.43 -16.13
CA GLY A 8 44.80 44.05 -16.04
C GLY A 8 43.29 44.09 -15.81
N LEU A 9 42.53 43.72 -16.84
CA LEU A 9 41.08 43.56 -16.76
C LEU A 9 40.79 42.19 -16.11
N ILE A 10 40.40 42.18 -14.84
CA ILE A 10 39.98 40.99 -14.11
C ILE A 10 38.52 40.68 -14.51
N PHE A 11 38.35 39.67 -15.36
CA PHE A 11 37.02 39.12 -15.64
C PHE A 11 36.64 38.19 -14.46
N ILE A 12 35.74 38.65 -13.61
CA ILE A 12 35.09 37.82 -12.59
C ILE A 12 33.98 37.05 -13.31
N LEU A 13 34.25 35.78 -13.60
CA LEU A 13 33.26 34.84 -14.12
C LEU A 13 32.38 34.39 -12.95
N SER A 14 31.22 35.07 -12.76
CA SER A 14 30.22 34.66 -11.79
C SER A 14 29.52 33.40 -12.31
N LEU A 15 29.89 32.22 -11.75
CA LEU A 15 29.13 30.97 -11.90
C LEU A 15 27.78 31.14 -11.18
N LEU A 16 26.73 31.40 -11.93
CA LEU A 16 25.35 31.27 -11.45
C LEU A 16 25.06 29.78 -11.25
N TRP A 17 25.17 29.29 -10.04
CA TRP A 17 24.60 28.00 -9.66
C TRP A 17 23.07 28.16 -9.66
N THR A 18 22.45 27.69 -10.72
CA THR A 18 21.00 27.46 -10.72
C THR A 18 20.73 26.24 -9.82
N ALA A 19 20.34 26.49 -8.58
CA ALA A 19 19.75 25.45 -7.75
C ALA A 19 18.46 25.02 -8.43
N GLY A 20 18.49 23.89 -9.13
CA GLY A 20 17.29 23.24 -9.65
C GLY A 20 16.42 22.88 -8.44
N ALA A 21 15.27 23.54 -8.31
CA ALA A 21 14.25 23.11 -7.38
C ALA A 21 13.72 21.76 -7.91
N PHE A 22 14.21 20.67 -7.35
CA PHE A 22 13.55 19.38 -7.52
C PHE A 22 12.19 19.53 -6.85
N ALA A 23 11.12 19.50 -7.62
CA ALA A 23 9.78 19.32 -7.06
C ALA A 23 9.81 17.99 -6.31
N SER A 24 9.73 18.04 -4.99
CA SER A 24 9.60 16.83 -4.18
C SER A 24 8.30 16.16 -4.58
N GLY A 25 8.36 14.88 -4.96
CA GLY A 25 7.18 14.10 -5.27
C GLY A 25 6.21 14.05 -4.08
N VAL A 26 4.95 13.71 -4.37
CA VAL A 26 3.95 13.52 -3.32
C VAL A 26 4.22 12.18 -2.64
N ASN A 27 4.57 12.22 -1.36
CA ASN A 27 4.78 11.03 -0.54
C ASN A 27 3.45 10.40 -0.10
N ILE A 28 3.47 9.12 0.23
CA ILE A 28 2.36 8.46 0.93
C ILE A 28 2.19 9.09 2.31
N ALA A 29 3.29 9.21 3.06
CA ALA A 29 3.36 9.85 4.38
C ALA A 29 4.70 10.58 4.50
N PRO A 30 4.94 11.44 5.53
CA PRO A 30 6.15 12.24 5.65
C PRO A 30 7.46 11.48 5.42
N ASP A 31 7.54 10.26 5.95
CA ASP A 31 8.73 9.40 5.86
C ASP A 31 8.57 8.20 4.92
N LEU A 32 7.52 8.20 4.11
CA LEU A 32 7.16 7.08 3.23
C LEU A 32 6.77 7.58 1.84
N ALA A 33 7.72 7.56 0.92
CA ALA A 33 7.45 7.97 -0.47
C ALA A 33 6.61 6.92 -1.22
N SER A 34 7.00 5.65 -1.11
CA SER A 34 6.37 4.53 -1.82
C SER A 34 6.73 3.21 -1.15
N ILE A 35 6.02 2.14 -1.51
CA ILE A 35 6.43 0.76 -1.19
C ILE A 35 6.39 -0.10 -2.46
N VAL A 36 7.17 -1.17 -2.47
CA VAL A 36 7.14 -2.18 -3.54
C VAL A 36 6.65 -3.49 -2.94
N VAL A 37 5.63 -4.07 -3.56
CA VAL A 37 5.06 -5.35 -3.13
C VAL A 37 5.03 -6.34 -4.28
N THR A 38 5.04 -7.64 -3.96
CA THR A 38 4.84 -8.70 -4.95
C THR A 38 3.35 -9.01 -5.11
N HIS A 39 2.84 -8.91 -6.34
CA HIS A 39 1.48 -9.30 -6.67
C HIS A 39 1.50 -10.20 -7.91
N GLN A 40 0.95 -11.41 -7.78
CA GLN A 40 0.91 -12.41 -8.85
C GLN A 40 2.28 -12.67 -9.52
N GLY A 41 3.36 -12.66 -8.72
CA GLY A 41 4.72 -12.89 -9.18
C GLY A 41 5.44 -11.67 -9.77
N ALA A 42 4.78 -10.53 -9.90
CA ALA A 42 5.37 -9.28 -10.37
C ALA A 42 5.57 -8.28 -9.23
N LYS A 43 6.60 -7.43 -9.32
CA LYS A 43 6.79 -6.31 -8.41
C LYS A 43 5.90 -5.15 -8.83
N VAL A 44 5.12 -4.64 -7.88
CA VAL A 44 4.19 -3.52 -8.06
C VAL A 44 4.60 -2.39 -7.13
N LEU A 45 4.78 -1.19 -7.69
CA LEU A 45 5.03 0.02 -6.93
C LEU A 45 3.69 0.61 -6.47
N ILE A 46 3.58 0.87 -5.18
CA ILE A 46 2.47 1.60 -4.58
C ILE A 46 3.00 2.98 -4.19
N GLU A 47 2.42 4.02 -4.76
CA GLU A 47 2.77 5.42 -4.51
C GLU A 47 1.56 6.34 -4.67
N ARG A 48 1.69 7.57 -4.22
CA ARG A 48 0.69 8.60 -4.51
C ARG A 48 0.74 9.01 -5.98
N ASN A 49 -0.41 9.40 -6.51
CA ASN A 49 -0.45 10.03 -7.82
C ASN A 49 0.28 11.38 -7.76
N GLN A 50 1.23 11.58 -8.65
CA GLN A 50 2.06 12.79 -8.67
C GLN A 50 1.36 14.00 -9.31
N ASN A 51 0.15 13.84 -9.87
CA ASN A 51 -0.65 14.93 -10.40
C ASN A 51 -1.55 15.52 -9.28
N PRO A 52 -1.31 16.74 -8.79
CA PRO A 52 -2.08 17.34 -7.71
C PRO A 52 -3.55 17.66 -8.11
N GLU A 53 -3.86 17.66 -9.40
CA GLU A 53 -5.22 17.88 -9.91
C GLU A 53 -6.00 16.56 -10.05
N ASN A 54 -5.36 15.40 -9.82
CA ASN A 54 -6.03 14.11 -9.90
C ASN A 54 -7.02 13.92 -8.74
N LEU A 55 -8.30 13.79 -9.09
CA LEU A 55 -9.39 13.52 -8.17
C LEU A 55 -10.04 12.20 -8.57
N VAL A 56 -9.97 11.21 -7.68
CA VAL A 56 -10.70 9.94 -7.89
C VAL A 56 -12.21 10.17 -7.78
N ASN A 57 -12.62 10.87 -6.74
CA ASN A 57 -14.01 11.28 -6.51
C ASN A 57 -13.99 12.48 -5.54
N PRO A 58 -14.79 13.53 -5.74
CA PRO A 58 -14.86 14.67 -4.83
C PRO A 58 -15.22 14.30 -3.38
N ALA A 59 -15.95 13.20 -3.17
CA ALA A 59 -16.32 12.70 -1.84
C ALA A 59 -15.21 11.93 -1.13
N TYR A 60 -14.14 11.55 -1.83
CA TYR A 60 -13.00 10.81 -1.27
C TYR A 60 -11.75 11.69 -1.22
N ALA A 61 -10.77 11.24 -0.44
CA ALA A 61 -9.48 11.87 -0.37
C ALA A 61 -8.78 11.89 -1.74
N LYS A 62 -8.05 12.97 -2.01
CA LYS A 62 -7.22 13.08 -3.22
C LYS A 62 -6.07 12.08 -3.16
N THR A 63 -5.90 11.28 -4.21
CA THR A 63 -4.82 10.30 -4.31
C THR A 63 -3.43 10.92 -4.50
N SER A 64 -3.36 12.22 -4.79
CA SER A 64 -2.13 13.00 -4.93
C SER A 64 -1.87 13.91 -3.72
N ARG A 65 -2.22 13.45 -2.52
CA ARG A 65 -1.99 14.15 -1.24
C ARG A 65 -1.39 13.18 -0.23
N GLU A 66 -0.58 13.73 0.66
CA GLU A 66 0.07 12.99 1.73
C GLU A 66 -0.88 12.63 2.86
N CYS A 67 -0.70 11.45 3.47
CA CYS A 67 -1.37 10.99 4.67
C CYS A 67 -0.56 11.38 5.93
N PRO A 68 -1.18 11.79 7.04
CA PRO A 68 -2.55 12.27 7.15
C PRO A 68 -2.72 13.68 6.56
N PRO A 69 -3.92 14.18 6.25
CA PRO A 69 -5.23 13.57 6.50
C PRO A 69 -5.83 12.84 5.28
N PHE A 70 -5.11 12.79 4.14
CA PHE A 70 -5.65 12.32 2.86
C PHE A 70 -5.49 10.82 2.67
N CYS A 71 -5.94 10.05 3.63
CA CYS A 71 -5.94 8.58 3.61
C CYS A 71 -7.14 8.01 4.34
N ILE A 72 -7.41 6.74 4.11
CA ILE A 72 -8.43 6.00 4.85
C ILE A 72 -7.91 5.79 6.28
N GLN A 73 -8.73 6.18 7.24
CA GLN A 73 -8.45 6.02 8.68
C GLN A 73 -9.23 4.83 9.25
N PRO A 74 -8.73 4.18 10.30
CA PRO A 74 -9.49 3.15 11.01
C PRO A 74 -10.84 3.69 11.51
N ILE A 75 -11.87 2.86 11.44
CA ILE A 75 -13.21 3.17 11.94
C ILE A 75 -13.66 2.09 12.93
N LYS A 76 -14.53 2.44 13.86
CA LYS A 76 -15.11 1.47 14.78
C LYS A 76 -16.30 0.77 14.11
N ILE A 77 -16.18 -0.53 13.83
CA ILE A 77 -17.21 -1.33 13.17
C ILE A 77 -18.08 -2.05 14.20
N ALA A 78 -17.49 -2.91 15.03
CA ALA A 78 -18.17 -3.71 16.03
C ALA A 78 -17.20 -4.12 17.15
N PRO A 79 -17.69 -4.53 18.33
CA PRO A 79 -16.85 -5.12 19.36
C PRO A 79 -16.12 -6.37 18.83
N GLY A 80 -14.81 -6.47 19.09
CA GLY A 80 -13.97 -7.60 18.65
C GLY A 80 -13.59 -7.59 17.17
N VAL A 81 -13.99 -6.54 16.43
CA VAL A 81 -13.55 -6.33 15.04
C VAL A 81 -12.68 -5.09 15.01
N GLU A 82 -11.39 -5.29 14.78
CA GLU A 82 -10.46 -4.20 14.51
C GLU A 82 -10.55 -3.80 13.04
N SER A 83 -10.55 -2.51 12.78
CA SER A 83 -10.38 -1.99 11.44
C SER A 83 -9.03 -1.31 11.32
N ILE A 84 -8.44 -1.40 10.16
CA ILE A 84 -7.17 -0.77 9.83
C ILE A 84 -7.39 0.32 8.79
N GLY A 85 -6.52 1.32 8.79
CA GLY A 85 -6.48 2.35 7.77
C GLY A 85 -5.46 2.02 6.68
N GLU A 86 -5.18 3.03 5.88
CA GLU A 86 -4.26 2.88 4.75
C GLU A 86 -2.83 2.60 5.21
N LEU A 87 -2.33 3.32 6.23
CA LEU A 87 -0.94 3.18 6.67
C LEU A 87 -0.68 1.84 7.34
N GLU A 88 -1.61 1.38 8.18
CA GLU A 88 -1.51 0.06 8.82
C GLU A 88 -1.51 -1.06 7.78
N LEU A 89 -2.35 -0.94 6.72
CA LEU A 89 -2.32 -1.90 5.62
C LEU A 89 -0.97 -1.92 4.91
N LEU A 90 -0.38 -0.75 4.64
CA LEU A 90 0.94 -0.68 4.03
C LEU A 90 2.04 -1.29 4.90
N ASP A 91 1.92 -1.19 6.23
CA ASP A 91 2.86 -1.83 7.15
C ASP A 91 2.72 -3.36 7.12
N TYR A 92 1.49 -3.90 7.07
CA TYR A 92 1.28 -5.34 6.85
C TYR A 92 1.84 -5.82 5.50
N LEU A 93 1.64 -5.06 4.43
CA LEU A 93 2.21 -5.40 3.13
C LEU A 93 3.75 -5.41 3.15
N LYS A 94 4.37 -4.47 3.84
CA LYS A 94 5.84 -4.43 4.03
C LYS A 94 6.33 -5.63 4.85
N ALA A 95 5.65 -5.96 5.95
CA ALA A 95 5.99 -7.13 6.77
C ALA A 95 5.95 -8.42 5.94
N LYS A 96 4.89 -8.59 5.15
CA LYS A 96 4.75 -9.72 4.22
C LYS A 96 5.88 -9.78 3.18
N GLU A 97 6.28 -8.66 2.58
CA GLU A 97 7.43 -8.60 1.65
C GLU A 97 8.77 -8.93 2.34
N GLN A 98 8.89 -8.68 3.63
CA GLN A 98 10.05 -9.04 4.46
C GLN A 98 10.04 -10.50 4.90
N GLY A 99 9.02 -11.27 4.52
CA GLY A 99 8.92 -12.72 4.79
C GLY A 99 8.07 -13.06 6.00
N ASP A 100 7.31 -12.14 6.56
CA ASP A 100 6.35 -12.45 7.61
C ASP A 100 5.20 -13.27 7.03
N SER A 101 5.23 -14.58 7.31
CA SER A 101 4.23 -15.54 6.84
C SER A 101 2.95 -15.55 7.67
N SER A 102 2.91 -14.84 8.81
CA SER A 102 1.69 -14.69 9.61
C SER A 102 0.69 -13.75 8.96
N VAL A 103 1.16 -12.80 8.13
CA VAL A 103 0.30 -11.81 7.48
C VAL A 103 -0.37 -12.37 6.23
N LEU A 104 -1.70 -12.26 6.16
CA LEU A 104 -2.50 -12.62 5.00
C LEU A 104 -3.47 -11.48 4.62
N VAL A 105 -3.24 -10.84 3.48
CA VAL A 105 -4.14 -9.80 2.96
C VAL A 105 -5.11 -10.42 1.97
N ILE A 106 -6.41 -10.34 2.27
CA ILE A 106 -7.47 -10.98 1.50
C ILE A 106 -8.38 -9.92 0.88
N ASP A 107 -8.59 -10.00 -0.42
CA ASP A 107 -9.72 -9.36 -1.08
C ASP A 107 -10.90 -10.32 -1.10
N SER A 108 -11.90 -10.04 -0.25
CA SER A 108 -13.08 -10.92 -0.11
C SER A 108 -14.20 -10.60 -1.12
N ARG A 109 -14.00 -9.65 -2.02
CA ARG A 109 -14.97 -9.33 -3.08
C ARG A 109 -15.08 -10.47 -4.09
N THR A 110 -16.19 -10.48 -4.82
CA THR A 110 -16.38 -11.44 -5.93
C THR A 110 -15.42 -11.15 -7.08
N PRO A 111 -15.03 -12.17 -7.89
CA PRO A 111 -14.00 -12.02 -8.93
C PRO A 111 -14.24 -10.88 -9.91
N ASN A 112 -15.48 -10.64 -10.31
CA ASN A 112 -15.85 -9.53 -11.21
C ASN A 112 -15.57 -8.14 -10.63
N TRP A 113 -15.48 -8.00 -9.30
CA TRP A 113 -15.04 -6.77 -8.65
C TRP A 113 -13.51 -6.67 -8.61
N VAL A 114 -12.85 -7.80 -8.36
CA VAL A 114 -11.37 -7.87 -8.31
C VAL A 114 -10.75 -7.55 -9.67
N GLU A 115 -11.39 -7.97 -10.77
CA GLU A 115 -10.98 -7.63 -12.14
C GLU A 115 -10.91 -6.11 -12.41
N ARG A 116 -11.66 -5.30 -11.65
CA ARG A 116 -11.62 -3.84 -11.75
C ARG A 116 -10.45 -3.21 -11.00
N GLY A 117 -9.73 -4.00 -10.24
CA GLY A 117 -8.59 -3.62 -9.43
C GLY A 117 -8.70 -4.19 -8.01
N THR A 118 -7.55 -4.48 -7.45
CA THR A 118 -7.40 -5.02 -6.10
C THR A 118 -6.18 -4.39 -5.42
N ILE A 119 -6.05 -4.58 -4.12
CA ILE A 119 -4.85 -4.17 -3.38
C ILE A 119 -3.69 -5.06 -3.83
N PRO A 120 -2.59 -4.50 -4.35
CA PRO A 120 -1.41 -5.29 -4.68
C PRO A 120 -0.91 -6.08 -3.46
N GLY A 121 -0.55 -7.35 -3.66
CA GLY A 121 -0.14 -8.24 -2.58
C GLY A 121 -1.28 -9.00 -1.90
N SER A 122 -2.55 -8.66 -2.16
CA SER A 122 -3.69 -9.44 -1.70
C SER A 122 -3.92 -10.70 -2.54
N ILE A 123 -4.65 -11.65 -1.94
CA ILE A 123 -5.22 -12.81 -2.63
C ILE A 123 -6.74 -12.68 -2.65
N ASN A 124 -7.38 -13.16 -3.70
CA ASN A 124 -8.84 -13.17 -3.75
C ASN A 124 -9.38 -14.47 -3.12
N ILE A 125 -10.14 -14.32 -2.05
CA ILE A 125 -10.98 -15.38 -1.47
C ILE A 125 -12.38 -14.79 -1.33
N PRO A 126 -13.28 -15.00 -2.30
CA PRO A 126 -14.62 -14.43 -2.27
C PRO A 126 -15.39 -14.80 -1.01
N TRP A 127 -16.08 -13.84 -0.42
CA TRP A 127 -16.86 -14.07 0.79
C TRP A 127 -17.89 -15.21 0.64
N THR A 128 -18.36 -15.44 -0.59
CA THR A 128 -19.29 -16.53 -0.91
C THR A 128 -18.70 -17.91 -0.67
N LYS A 129 -17.37 -18.06 -0.72
CA LYS A 129 -16.66 -19.30 -0.38
C LYS A 129 -16.44 -19.49 1.12
N LEU A 130 -16.65 -18.44 1.92
CA LEU A 130 -16.45 -18.42 3.36
C LEU A 130 -17.78 -18.46 4.13
N SER A 131 -18.92 -18.33 3.44
CA SER A 131 -20.25 -18.25 4.06
C SER A 131 -21.12 -19.44 3.72
N PRO A 132 -21.43 -20.32 4.68
CA PRO A 132 -22.38 -21.42 4.47
C PRO A 132 -23.76 -20.91 4.01
N SER A 133 -24.20 -19.75 4.51
CA SER A 133 -25.48 -19.14 4.10
C SER A 133 -25.48 -18.65 2.65
N ALA A 134 -24.30 -18.42 2.07
CA ALA A 134 -24.14 -18.09 0.64
C ALA A 134 -23.92 -19.34 -0.23
N GLY A 135 -23.99 -20.53 0.34
CA GLY A 135 -23.81 -21.79 -0.37
C GLY A 135 -22.36 -22.26 -0.52
N ALA A 136 -21.47 -21.82 0.38
CA ALA A 136 -20.10 -22.31 0.40
C ALA A 136 -20.06 -23.84 0.54
N ASP A 137 -19.26 -24.51 -0.29
CA ASP A 137 -19.02 -25.94 -0.16
C ASP A 137 -18.24 -26.21 1.14
N PRO A 138 -18.70 -27.14 2.02
CA PRO A 138 -18.08 -27.38 3.30
C PRO A 138 -16.64 -27.91 3.18
N PHE A 139 -16.33 -28.68 2.14
CA PHE A 139 -14.96 -29.20 1.94
C PHE A 139 -14.02 -28.10 1.46
N GLU A 140 -14.46 -27.25 0.51
CA GLU A 140 -13.67 -26.10 0.06
C GLU A 140 -13.45 -25.11 1.21
N LEU A 141 -14.48 -24.87 2.04
CA LEU A 141 -14.36 -24.02 3.23
C LEU A 141 -13.32 -24.56 4.22
N ALA A 142 -13.35 -25.86 4.50
CA ALA A 142 -12.37 -26.51 5.37
C ALA A 142 -10.94 -26.42 4.81
N GLU A 143 -10.79 -26.62 3.51
CA GLU A 143 -9.49 -26.47 2.83
C GLU A 143 -8.95 -25.05 2.95
N ILE A 144 -9.81 -24.03 2.75
CA ILE A 144 -9.42 -22.63 2.91
C ILE A 144 -8.96 -22.35 4.34
N PHE A 145 -9.71 -22.81 5.34
CA PHE A 145 -9.36 -22.63 6.75
C PHE A 145 -8.00 -23.25 7.09
N ALA A 146 -7.79 -24.49 6.68
CA ALA A 146 -6.54 -25.20 6.96
C ALA A 146 -5.36 -24.62 6.16
N GLN A 147 -5.49 -24.52 4.84
CA GLN A 147 -4.33 -24.24 3.99
C GLN A 147 -4.04 -22.74 3.84
N ARG A 148 -5.07 -21.90 3.82
CA ARG A 148 -4.90 -20.45 3.62
C ARG A 148 -4.76 -19.71 4.94
N PHE A 149 -5.61 -20.02 5.91
CA PHE A 149 -5.61 -19.33 7.20
C PHE A 149 -4.69 -20.02 8.23
N GLY A 150 -4.34 -21.28 8.02
CA GLY A 150 -3.53 -22.03 8.98
C GLY A 150 -4.31 -22.45 10.24
N ALA A 151 -5.64 -22.47 10.16
CA ALA A 151 -6.48 -22.96 11.23
C ALA A 151 -6.37 -24.49 11.34
N ILE A 152 -6.53 -25.01 12.56
CA ILE A 152 -6.44 -26.45 12.85
C ILE A 152 -7.82 -26.95 13.29
N GLU A 153 -8.31 -27.99 12.63
CA GLU A 153 -9.53 -28.67 13.07
C GLU A 153 -9.24 -29.56 14.26
N GLN A 154 -10.00 -29.40 15.35
CA GLN A 154 -9.92 -30.20 16.56
C GLN A 154 -11.33 -30.56 17.03
N GLU A 155 -11.64 -31.87 17.06
CA GLU A 155 -12.92 -32.38 17.55
C GLU A 155 -14.17 -31.72 16.89
N GLY A 156 -14.09 -31.40 15.60
CA GLY A 156 -15.17 -30.76 14.85
C GLY A 156 -15.25 -29.24 15.00
N PHE A 157 -14.26 -28.60 15.66
CA PHE A 157 -14.15 -27.16 15.82
C PHE A 157 -12.86 -26.64 15.20
N TRP A 158 -12.92 -25.44 14.65
CA TRP A 158 -11.75 -24.76 14.10
C TRP A 158 -11.02 -23.97 15.19
N ASN A 159 -9.75 -24.27 15.39
CA ASN A 159 -8.84 -23.51 16.26
C ASN A 159 -8.03 -22.53 15.40
N TYR A 160 -8.14 -21.25 15.72
CA TYR A 160 -7.48 -20.15 15.00
C TYR A 160 -6.32 -19.54 15.79
N ALA A 161 -5.87 -20.13 16.91
CA ALA A 161 -4.83 -19.56 17.77
C ALA A 161 -3.50 -19.30 17.02
N GLU A 162 -3.18 -20.18 16.05
CA GLU A 162 -1.99 -20.08 15.21
C GLU A 162 -2.34 -19.63 13.78
N ALA A 163 -3.55 -19.15 13.56
CA ALA A 163 -3.99 -18.71 12.24
C ALA A 163 -3.29 -17.40 11.84
N LYS A 164 -3.22 -17.19 10.53
CA LYS A 164 -2.67 -15.94 9.96
C LYS A 164 -3.60 -14.77 10.26
N THR A 165 -3.00 -13.63 10.51
CA THR A 165 -3.65 -12.32 10.73
C THR A 165 -3.63 -11.45 9.50
#